data_d1580c823bde2748cac4d366033d0fc6
#
_entry.id   d1580c823bde2748cac4d366033d0fc6
#
_cell.length_a   1.000
_cell.length_b   1.000
_cell.length_c   1.000
_cell.angle_alpha   90.00
_cell.angle_beta   90.00
_cell.angle_gamma   90.00
#
_symmetry.space_group_name_H-M   'P 1'
#
loop_
_entity.id
_entity.type
_entity.pdbx_description
1 polymer ?
#
loop_
_entity_poly.entity_id
_entity_poly.type
_entity_poly.pdbx_seq_one_letter_code
_entity_poly.pdbx_strand_id
1 'polypeptide(L)'
;YMPECPVQLLGRDLLSKLQAPITFLPNGTTSLKFNGPSGIMTISVPKEEEWRLYTALTSQNPKSDESLFNIPGVWEENNPPGLARNIPPIRIELKLGVYPVSLRQYHIPQKAKKNIQSYLDKFIRYGILKFCTSPWNTPLLPVQKPGTDEYRPVQDLRAVNDAVVSIHPVVPNPYNLLALIPGGATYFTVLDLKDAFFCLRIAAESQCIFAFQWENAVTGSERQMTWTRLPKGFKNSPTLFGSALSQDLLD
;
A
#
# COMPACT_ATOMS: atom_id res chain seq x y z
N TYR A 1 -12.75 -3.12 -27.68
CA TYR A 1 -13.29 -4.46 -27.90
C TYR A 1 -12.17 -5.48 -27.72
N MET A 2 -12.30 -6.34 -26.72
CA MET A 2 -11.36 -7.45 -26.47
C MET A 2 -12.11 -8.75 -26.79
N PRO A 3 -11.92 -9.32 -27.98
CA PRO A 3 -12.70 -10.48 -28.44
C PRO A 3 -12.45 -11.75 -27.62
N GLU A 4 -11.37 -11.81 -26.86
CA GLU A 4 -10.98 -12.96 -26.03
C GLU A 4 -11.48 -12.85 -24.58
N CYS A 5 -12.15 -11.75 -24.22
CA CYS A 5 -12.69 -11.60 -22.87
C CYS A 5 -14.02 -12.34 -22.77
N PRO A 6 -14.16 -13.34 -21.88
CA PRO A 6 -15.39 -14.12 -21.73
C PRO A 6 -16.56 -13.29 -21.20
N VAL A 7 -16.29 -12.08 -20.71
CA VAL A 7 -17.30 -11.15 -20.20
C VAL A 7 -17.18 -9.82 -20.93
N GLN A 8 -18.31 -9.28 -21.38
CA GLN A 8 -18.35 -7.97 -22.01
C GLN A 8 -18.11 -6.88 -20.97
N LEU A 9 -16.99 -6.15 -21.09
CA LEU A 9 -16.63 -5.05 -20.21
C LEU A 9 -17.10 -3.72 -20.80
N LEU A 10 -17.93 -2.99 -20.04
CA LEU A 10 -18.33 -1.62 -20.34
C LEU A 10 -17.44 -0.64 -19.58
N GLY A 11 -16.55 0.04 -20.30
CA GLY A 11 -15.68 1.07 -19.72
C GLY A 11 -16.45 2.32 -19.29
N ARG A 12 -15.93 3.04 -18.29
CA ARG A 12 -16.51 4.30 -17.77
C ARG A 12 -16.76 5.32 -18.89
N ASP A 13 -15.87 5.41 -19.86
CA ASP A 13 -15.97 6.39 -20.95
C ASP A 13 -17.14 6.11 -21.88
N LEU A 14 -17.46 4.82 -22.11
CA LEU A 14 -18.63 4.42 -22.87
C LEU A 14 -19.91 4.68 -22.08
N LEU A 15 -19.94 4.36 -20.79
CA LEU A 15 -21.08 4.66 -19.90
C LEU A 15 -21.36 6.17 -19.83
N SER A 16 -20.33 7.01 -19.78
CA SER A 16 -20.45 8.47 -19.81
C SER A 16 -21.03 8.97 -21.15
N LYS A 17 -20.56 8.42 -22.27
CA LYS A 17 -21.08 8.78 -23.60
C LYS A 17 -22.55 8.35 -23.79
N LEU A 18 -22.93 7.22 -23.23
CA LEU A 18 -24.30 6.71 -23.29
C LEU A 18 -25.21 7.39 -22.26
N GLN A 19 -24.67 8.23 -21.37
CA GLN A 19 -25.41 8.84 -20.25
C GLN A 19 -26.23 7.79 -19.47
N ALA A 20 -25.65 6.61 -19.28
CA ALA A 20 -26.33 5.47 -18.67
C ALA A 20 -26.35 5.60 -17.14
N PRO A 21 -27.50 5.82 -16.49
CA PRO A 21 -27.57 5.80 -15.04
C PRO A 21 -27.33 4.39 -14.50
N ILE A 22 -26.49 4.30 -13.49
CA ILE A 22 -26.25 3.08 -12.73
C ILE A 22 -27.11 3.14 -11.48
N THR A 23 -27.99 2.16 -11.29
CA THR A 23 -28.87 2.08 -10.13
C THR A 23 -28.53 0.83 -9.33
N PHE A 24 -28.23 1.00 -8.04
CA PHE A 24 -28.04 -0.11 -7.11
C PHE A 24 -29.38 -0.44 -6.47
N LEU A 25 -29.85 -1.67 -6.66
CA LEU A 25 -31.14 -2.13 -6.13
C LEU A 25 -30.97 -2.71 -4.71
N PRO A 26 -32.02 -2.69 -3.87
CA PRO A 26 -31.94 -3.21 -2.49
C PRO A 26 -31.57 -4.70 -2.39
N ASN A 27 -31.86 -5.47 -3.46
CA ASN A 27 -31.50 -6.88 -3.55
C ASN A 27 -30.01 -7.12 -3.88
N GLY A 28 -29.21 -6.05 -3.97
CA GLY A 28 -27.79 -6.10 -4.32
C GLY A 28 -27.50 -6.25 -5.81
N THR A 29 -28.52 -6.21 -6.67
CA THR A 29 -28.33 -6.22 -8.12
C THR A 29 -28.03 -4.81 -8.63
N THR A 30 -27.10 -4.67 -9.56
CA THR A 30 -26.84 -3.40 -10.25
C THR A 30 -27.57 -3.35 -11.57
N SER A 31 -28.33 -2.27 -11.81
CA SER A 31 -29.07 -2.06 -13.04
C SER A 31 -28.46 -0.90 -13.84
N LEU A 32 -28.23 -1.12 -15.12
CA LEU A 32 -27.80 -0.14 -16.11
C LEU A 32 -28.95 0.13 -17.08
N LYS A 33 -29.33 1.40 -17.25
CA LYS A 33 -30.34 1.80 -18.23
C LYS A 33 -29.71 2.72 -19.26
N PHE A 34 -29.98 2.51 -20.53
CA PHE A 34 -29.55 3.41 -21.59
C PHE A 34 -30.56 3.38 -22.77
N ASN A 35 -30.58 4.48 -23.49
CA ASN A 35 -31.41 4.62 -24.66
C ASN A 35 -30.74 3.92 -25.86
N GLY A 36 -31.30 2.84 -26.33
CA GLY A 36 -30.87 2.14 -27.54
C GLY A 36 -31.74 2.47 -28.73
N PRO A 37 -31.36 2.05 -29.95
CA PRO A 37 -32.14 2.31 -31.18
C PRO A 37 -33.54 1.72 -31.13
N SER A 38 -33.79 0.73 -30.30
CA SER A 38 -35.10 0.04 -30.16
C SER A 38 -35.85 0.37 -28.88
N GLY A 39 -35.42 1.42 -28.13
CA GLY A 39 -36.01 1.82 -26.86
C GLY A 39 -35.06 1.71 -25.67
N ILE A 40 -35.59 1.73 -24.43
CA ILE A 40 -34.80 1.64 -23.20
C ILE A 40 -34.35 0.20 -23.00
N MET A 41 -33.02 0.01 -22.99
CA MET A 41 -32.42 -1.28 -22.64
C MET A 41 -32.01 -1.25 -21.17
N THR A 42 -32.33 -2.31 -20.44
CA THR A 42 -31.91 -2.50 -19.04
C THR A 42 -31.04 -3.74 -18.96
N ILE A 43 -29.83 -3.59 -18.44
CA ILE A 43 -28.93 -4.69 -18.14
C ILE A 43 -28.89 -4.83 -16.62
N SER A 44 -29.27 -5.99 -16.11
CA SER A 44 -29.12 -6.31 -14.69
C SER A 44 -27.82 -7.09 -14.50
N VAL A 45 -26.95 -6.58 -13.62
CA VAL A 45 -25.71 -7.25 -13.24
C VAL A 45 -25.97 -7.99 -11.94
N PRO A 46 -25.74 -9.30 -11.88
CA PRO A 46 -25.95 -10.10 -10.67
C PRO A 46 -25.13 -9.60 -9.48
N LYS A 47 -25.48 -10.05 -8.27
CA LYS A 47 -24.78 -9.70 -7.03
C LYS A 47 -23.29 -9.99 -7.12
N GLU A 48 -22.48 -9.15 -6.43
CA GLU A 48 -21.01 -9.27 -6.28
C GLU A 48 -20.51 -10.67 -5.86
N GLU A 49 -21.36 -11.51 -5.28
CA GLU A 49 -21.03 -12.89 -4.92
C GLU A 49 -20.65 -13.76 -6.13
N GLU A 50 -21.09 -13.41 -7.33
CA GLU A 50 -20.72 -14.11 -8.55
C GLU A 50 -19.41 -13.59 -9.19
N TRP A 51 -18.89 -12.46 -8.70
CA TRP A 51 -17.60 -11.89 -9.13
C TRP A 51 -16.43 -12.22 -8.20
N ARG A 52 -16.70 -12.83 -7.04
CA ARG A 52 -15.63 -13.50 -6.31
C ARG A 52 -15.12 -14.57 -7.25
N LEU A 53 -13.87 -14.41 -7.67
CA LEU A 53 -13.07 -15.49 -8.24
C LEU A 53 -13.60 -16.77 -7.59
N TYR A 54 -14.27 -17.60 -8.37
CA TYR A 54 -14.90 -18.81 -7.92
C TYR A 54 -14.07 -19.37 -6.79
N THR A 55 -14.63 -19.43 -5.62
CA THR A 55 -14.17 -20.41 -4.66
C THR A 55 -14.29 -21.71 -5.44
N ALA A 56 -13.18 -22.10 -6.04
CA ALA A 56 -13.15 -23.26 -6.92
C ALA A 56 -13.92 -24.30 -6.15
N LEU A 57 -14.99 -24.75 -6.74
CA LEU A 57 -15.78 -25.82 -6.17
C LEU A 57 -14.77 -26.80 -5.59
N THR A 58 -14.73 -26.91 -4.31
CA THR A 58 -13.79 -27.69 -3.53
C THR A 58 -13.94 -29.17 -3.88
N SER A 59 -13.54 -29.50 -5.08
CA SER A 59 -13.15 -30.82 -5.40
C SER A 59 -11.69 -30.94 -5.07
N GLN A 60 -11.43 -31.40 -3.84
CA GLN A 60 -10.12 -31.76 -3.33
C GLN A 60 -9.18 -30.54 -3.22
N ASN A 61 -9.24 -29.87 -2.06
CA ASN A 61 -8.07 -29.15 -1.57
C ASN A 61 -6.88 -30.10 -1.78
N PRO A 62 -5.89 -29.75 -2.64
CA PRO A 62 -4.61 -30.42 -2.55
C PRO A 62 -4.26 -30.30 -1.08
N LYS A 63 -4.01 -31.41 -0.38
CA LYS A 63 -3.58 -31.39 1.00
C LYS A 63 -2.51 -30.32 1.06
N SER A 64 -2.83 -29.15 1.63
CA SER A 64 -1.88 -28.07 1.78
C SER A 64 -0.70 -28.72 2.46
N ASP A 65 0.45 -28.71 1.80
CA ASP A 65 1.62 -29.36 2.36
C ASP A 65 1.90 -28.65 3.68
N GLU A 66 1.57 -29.31 4.78
CA GLU A 66 1.70 -28.73 6.13
C GLU A 66 3.14 -28.27 6.39
N SER A 67 4.10 -28.79 5.61
CA SER A 67 5.49 -28.36 5.67
C SER A 67 5.67 -26.88 5.29
N LEU A 68 4.85 -26.32 4.40
CA LEU A 68 4.91 -24.90 4.00
C LEU A 68 4.50 -23.96 5.15
N PHE A 69 3.60 -24.40 6.02
CA PHE A 69 3.18 -23.60 7.18
C PHE A 69 4.17 -23.65 8.34
N ASN A 70 5.10 -24.61 8.31
CA ASN A 70 6.11 -24.81 9.35
C ASN A 70 7.45 -24.11 9.06
N ILE A 71 7.53 -23.22 8.08
CA ILE A 71 8.76 -22.46 7.81
C ILE A 71 8.94 -21.42 8.94
N PRO A 72 9.99 -21.56 9.79
CA PRO A 72 10.16 -20.66 10.92
C PRO A 72 10.35 -19.21 10.47
N GLY A 73 9.65 -18.28 11.13
CA GLY A 73 9.81 -16.86 10.92
C GLY A 73 9.11 -16.28 9.68
N VAL A 74 8.43 -17.09 8.87
CA VAL A 74 7.73 -16.60 7.65
C VAL A 74 6.32 -16.13 7.98
N TRP A 75 5.56 -16.90 8.76
CA TRP A 75 4.12 -16.73 8.96
C TRP A 75 3.73 -16.02 10.26
N GLU A 76 4.69 -15.55 11.04
CA GLU A 76 4.40 -14.90 12.32
C GLU A 76 3.99 -13.43 12.16
N GLU A 77 2.78 -13.08 12.60
CA GLU A 77 2.30 -11.69 12.60
C GLU A 77 3.17 -10.75 13.45
N ASN A 78 3.83 -11.29 14.47
CA ASN A 78 4.66 -10.52 15.41
C ASN A 78 6.11 -10.34 14.97
N ASN A 79 6.51 -10.91 13.85
CA ASN A 79 7.85 -10.72 13.33
C ASN A 79 8.16 -9.26 13.05
N PRO A 80 9.38 -8.81 13.36
CA PRO A 80 9.83 -7.50 12.90
C PRO A 80 9.85 -7.48 11.37
N PRO A 81 9.68 -6.29 10.75
CA PRO A 81 9.85 -6.17 9.30
C PRO A 81 11.20 -6.73 8.85
N GLY A 82 11.18 -7.50 7.76
CA GLY A 82 12.36 -8.08 7.17
C GLY A 82 13.44 -7.06 6.80
N LEU A 83 14.59 -7.54 6.39
CA LEU A 83 15.70 -6.72 5.92
C LEU A 83 16.25 -7.29 4.63
N ALA A 84 16.13 -6.55 3.53
CA ALA A 84 16.78 -6.84 2.27
C ALA A 84 18.29 -6.59 2.41
N ARG A 85 19.04 -7.65 2.74
CA ARG A 85 20.48 -7.54 3.04
C ARG A 85 21.30 -7.30 1.79
N ASN A 86 20.87 -7.86 0.66
CA ASN A 86 21.56 -7.78 -0.63
C ASN A 86 21.37 -6.42 -1.32
N ILE A 87 20.42 -5.63 -0.86
CA ILE A 87 20.15 -4.30 -1.42
C ILE A 87 20.92 -3.25 -0.63
N PRO A 88 21.76 -2.43 -1.30
CA PRO A 88 22.46 -1.34 -0.62
C PRO A 88 21.49 -0.29 -0.08
N PRO A 89 21.89 0.49 0.94
CA PRO A 89 21.05 1.57 1.43
C PRO A 89 20.71 2.57 0.33
N ILE A 90 19.44 2.91 0.22
CA ILE A 90 18.90 3.75 -0.86
C ILE A 90 19.21 5.21 -0.59
N ARG A 91 19.83 5.87 -1.54
CA ARG A 91 20.00 7.32 -1.57
C ARG A 91 18.77 7.97 -2.18
N ILE A 92 18.32 9.06 -1.54
CA ILE A 92 17.19 9.85 -2.02
C ILE A 92 17.74 11.15 -2.62
N GLU A 93 17.45 11.37 -3.89
CA GLU A 93 17.88 12.55 -4.61
C GLU A 93 16.85 13.67 -4.47
N LEU A 94 17.31 14.85 -4.07
CA LEU A 94 16.51 16.06 -4.03
C LEU A 94 16.61 16.81 -5.37
N LYS A 95 15.55 17.49 -5.73
CA LYS A 95 15.58 18.42 -6.88
C LYS A 95 16.54 19.58 -6.63
N LEU A 96 17.09 20.13 -7.68
CA LEU A 96 17.97 21.28 -7.58
C LEU A 96 17.25 22.51 -6.98
N GLY A 97 17.92 23.20 -6.09
CA GLY A 97 17.40 24.44 -5.47
C GLY A 97 16.34 24.23 -4.40
N VAL A 98 16.10 22.99 -3.96
CA VAL A 98 15.16 22.70 -2.88
C VAL A 98 15.79 22.98 -1.52
N TYR A 99 15.04 23.67 -0.66
CA TYR A 99 15.38 23.92 0.72
C TYR A 99 14.61 22.98 1.65
N PRO A 100 15.13 22.69 2.86
CA PRO A 100 14.40 21.90 3.85
C PRO A 100 13.03 22.49 4.16
N VAL A 101 12.02 21.61 4.21
CA VAL A 101 10.66 21.99 4.57
C VAL A 101 10.40 21.61 6.01
N SER A 102 9.94 22.57 6.81
CA SER A 102 9.56 22.35 8.21
C SER A 102 8.09 22.74 8.41
N LEU A 103 7.23 21.72 8.52
CA LEU A 103 5.80 21.88 8.78
C LEU A 103 5.51 21.55 10.23
N ARG A 104 4.65 22.35 10.86
CA ARG A 104 4.25 22.13 12.24
C ARG A 104 3.42 20.85 12.39
N GLN A 105 3.65 20.11 13.50
CA GLN A 105 2.83 18.95 13.86
C GLN A 105 1.37 19.37 14.10
N TYR A 106 0.43 18.61 13.53
CA TYR A 106 -1.00 18.79 13.78
C TYR A 106 -1.37 18.37 15.21
N HIS A 107 -2.44 18.94 15.72
CA HIS A 107 -3.01 18.51 17.00
C HIS A 107 -3.53 17.06 16.88
N ILE A 108 -3.06 16.21 17.78
CA ILE A 108 -3.49 14.80 17.85
C ILE A 108 -4.24 14.58 19.18
N PRO A 109 -5.46 14.02 19.16
CA PRO A 109 -6.21 13.68 20.37
C PRO A 109 -5.40 12.74 21.27
N GLN A 110 -5.54 12.88 22.60
CA GLN A 110 -4.74 12.10 23.56
C GLN A 110 -4.94 10.57 23.42
N LYS A 111 -6.16 10.13 23.09
CA LYS A 111 -6.44 8.71 22.79
C LYS A 111 -5.57 8.20 21.64
N ALA A 112 -5.51 8.96 20.55
CA ALA A 112 -4.71 8.61 19.38
C ALA A 112 -3.20 8.68 19.66
N LYS A 113 -2.73 9.68 20.44
CA LYS A 113 -1.31 9.77 20.87
C LYS A 113 -0.85 8.52 21.61
N LYS A 114 -1.64 8.00 22.55
CA LYS A 114 -1.30 6.77 23.30
C LYS A 114 -1.17 5.55 22.39
N ASN A 115 -2.09 5.38 21.43
CA ASN A 115 -2.01 4.29 20.46
C ASN A 115 -0.76 4.41 19.57
N ILE A 116 -0.54 5.60 19.01
CA ILE A 116 0.61 5.87 18.13
C ILE A 116 1.93 5.67 18.89
N GLN A 117 2.01 6.07 20.16
CA GLN A 117 3.21 5.90 20.96
C GLN A 117 3.69 4.44 20.97
N SER A 118 2.77 3.49 21.11
CA SER A 118 3.12 2.06 21.13
C SER A 118 3.71 1.60 19.78
N TYR A 119 3.22 2.13 18.65
CA TYR A 119 3.80 1.86 17.34
C TYR A 119 5.20 2.47 17.19
N LEU A 120 5.39 3.72 17.62
CA LEU A 120 6.68 4.39 17.54
C LEU A 120 7.72 3.69 18.42
N ASP A 121 7.37 3.28 19.64
CA ASP A 121 8.25 2.53 20.54
C ASP A 121 8.66 1.18 19.95
N LYS A 122 7.72 0.50 19.25
CA LYS A 122 8.00 -0.74 18.52
C LYS A 122 8.98 -0.49 17.37
N PHE A 123 8.76 0.56 16.59
CA PHE A 123 9.65 0.91 15.47
C PHE A 123 11.04 1.36 15.94
N ILE A 124 11.15 2.04 17.07
CA ILE A 124 12.44 2.38 17.68
C ILE A 124 13.18 1.10 18.10
N ARG A 125 12.50 0.16 18.77
CA ARG A 125 13.09 -1.13 19.17
C ARG A 125 13.59 -1.95 17.97
N TYR A 126 12.91 -1.88 16.84
CA TYR A 126 13.31 -2.56 15.61
C TYR A 126 14.36 -1.78 14.80
N GLY A 127 14.79 -0.62 15.27
CA GLY A 127 15.73 0.25 14.56
C GLY A 127 15.18 0.81 13.24
N ILE A 128 13.85 0.83 13.08
CA ILE A 128 13.17 1.43 11.92
C ILE A 128 13.05 2.94 12.08
N LEU A 129 12.92 3.41 13.32
CA LEU A 129 12.99 4.81 13.72
C LEU A 129 14.20 5.06 14.58
N LYS A 130 14.77 6.26 14.47
CA LYS A 130 15.80 6.77 15.37
C LYS A 130 15.54 8.23 15.71
N PHE A 131 16.07 8.68 16.85
CA PHE A 131 16.10 10.09 17.17
C PHE A 131 17.07 10.83 16.26
N CYS A 132 16.74 12.07 15.92
CA CYS A 132 17.56 12.91 15.06
C CYS A 132 17.38 14.39 15.40
N THR A 133 18.24 15.22 14.81
CA THR A 133 18.07 16.66 14.67
C THR A 133 18.14 16.97 13.18
N SER A 134 17.08 17.58 12.62
CA SER A 134 16.98 17.82 11.20
C SER A 134 16.31 19.16 10.92
N PRO A 135 16.71 19.86 9.87
CA PRO A 135 15.99 21.04 9.40
C PRO A 135 14.66 20.68 8.69
N TRP A 136 14.45 19.40 8.37
CA TRP A 136 13.19 18.91 7.83
C TRP A 136 12.23 18.52 8.95
N ASN A 137 10.95 18.81 8.75
CA ASN A 137 9.89 18.31 9.63
C ASN A 137 8.58 18.20 8.87
N THR A 138 7.94 17.04 8.92
CA THR A 138 6.60 16.83 8.35
C THR A 138 5.70 16.14 9.37
N PRO A 139 4.41 16.53 9.43
CA PRO A 139 3.55 16.10 10.53
C PRO A 139 3.11 14.64 10.42
N LEU A 140 2.83 14.04 11.58
CA LEU A 140 2.11 12.76 11.68
C LEU A 140 0.60 13.00 11.78
N LEU A 141 -0.16 12.14 11.12
CA LEU A 141 -1.62 12.07 11.16
C LEU A 141 -2.05 10.79 11.85
N PRO A 142 -3.03 10.85 12.77
CA PRO A 142 -3.66 9.66 13.32
C PRO A 142 -4.71 9.15 12.33
N VAL A 143 -4.49 7.99 11.76
CA VAL A 143 -5.48 7.34 10.90
C VAL A 143 -6.10 6.16 11.65
N GLN A 144 -7.41 6.22 11.87
CA GLN A 144 -8.13 5.15 12.55
C GLN A 144 -8.22 3.92 11.63
N LYS A 145 -7.97 2.75 12.19
CA LYS A 145 -8.14 1.48 11.48
C LYS A 145 -9.64 1.17 11.37
N PRO A 146 -10.16 0.88 10.18
CA PRO A 146 -11.60 0.59 10.01
C PRO A 146 -12.08 -0.50 10.98
N GLY A 147 -13.24 -0.24 11.62
CA GLY A 147 -13.88 -1.19 12.56
C GLY A 147 -13.18 -1.36 13.90
N THR A 148 -12.16 -0.55 14.23
CA THR A 148 -11.45 -0.61 15.51
C THR A 148 -11.23 0.77 16.11
N ASP A 149 -10.88 0.80 17.39
CA ASP A 149 -10.47 2.02 18.12
C ASP A 149 -8.95 2.28 18.04
N GLU A 150 -8.25 1.56 17.16
CA GLU A 150 -6.81 1.68 16.97
C GLU A 150 -6.46 2.77 15.96
N TYR A 151 -5.40 3.53 16.25
CA TYR A 151 -4.83 4.54 15.35
C TYR A 151 -3.47 4.11 14.86
N ARG A 152 -3.21 4.34 13.56
CA ARG A 152 -1.90 4.15 12.93
C ARG A 152 -1.26 5.50 12.66
N PRO A 153 0.05 5.65 12.88
CA PRO A 153 0.77 6.83 12.47
C PRO A 153 0.92 6.85 10.93
N VAL A 154 0.47 7.91 10.30
CA VAL A 154 0.70 8.18 8.88
C VAL A 154 1.40 9.53 8.78
N GLN A 155 2.60 9.55 8.21
CA GLN A 155 3.33 10.80 7.99
C GLN A 155 2.86 11.48 6.72
N ASP A 156 2.60 12.78 6.79
CA ASP A 156 2.27 13.58 5.61
C ASP A 156 3.57 13.92 4.85
N LEU A 157 3.89 13.09 3.89
CA LEU A 157 5.10 13.23 3.08
C LEU A 157 4.91 14.03 1.79
N ARG A 158 3.78 14.74 1.60
CA ARG A 158 3.53 15.51 0.37
C ARG A 158 4.65 16.49 0.07
N ALA A 159 5.07 17.29 1.07
CA ALA A 159 6.15 18.25 0.90
C ALA A 159 7.51 17.59 0.58
N VAL A 160 7.81 16.44 1.19
CA VAL A 160 8.99 15.63 0.85
C VAL A 160 8.87 15.07 -0.57
N ASN A 161 7.71 14.55 -0.94
CA ASN A 161 7.47 14.02 -2.27
C ASN A 161 7.64 15.10 -3.36
N ASP A 162 7.26 16.34 -3.07
CA ASP A 162 7.46 17.47 -4.00
C ASP A 162 8.93 17.86 -4.13
N ALA A 163 9.70 17.71 -3.07
CA ALA A 163 11.11 18.06 -3.01
C ALA A 163 12.04 17.03 -3.69
N VAL A 164 11.60 15.78 -3.80
CA VAL A 164 12.40 14.65 -4.27
C VAL A 164 12.27 14.45 -5.78
N VAL A 165 13.35 14.03 -6.45
CA VAL A 165 13.33 13.58 -7.83
C VAL A 165 12.42 12.36 -7.97
N SER A 166 11.50 12.39 -8.93
CA SER A 166 10.60 11.25 -9.19
C SER A 166 11.34 10.20 -10.00
N ILE A 167 11.27 8.96 -9.53
CA ILE A 167 11.73 7.80 -10.30
C ILE A 167 10.56 7.33 -11.16
N HIS A 168 10.83 7.01 -12.42
CA HIS A 168 9.79 6.47 -13.29
C HIS A 168 9.29 5.12 -12.72
N PRO A 169 7.96 4.94 -12.54
CA PRO A 169 7.44 3.72 -11.95
C PRO A 169 7.67 2.53 -12.88
N VAL A 170 8.36 1.51 -12.37
CA VAL A 170 8.54 0.21 -13.02
C VAL A 170 7.58 -0.83 -12.40
N VAL A 171 6.50 -0.34 -11.81
CA VAL A 171 5.50 -1.24 -11.21
C VAL A 171 4.70 -1.88 -12.35
N PRO A 172 4.71 -3.22 -12.48
CA PRO A 172 3.94 -3.90 -13.51
C PRO A 172 2.45 -3.56 -13.41
N ASN A 173 1.82 -3.33 -14.55
CA ASN A 173 0.38 -3.15 -14.57
C ASN A 173 -0.29 -4.49 -14.21
N PRO A 174 -1.16 -4.55 -13.18
CA PRO A 174 -1.83 -5.79 -12.78
C PRO A 174 -2.58 -6.49 -13.93
N TYR A 175 -3.15 -5.72 -14.84
CA TYR A 175 -3.84 -6.29 -16.01
C TYR A 175 -2.87 -7.00 -16.97
N ASN A 176 -1.66 -6.47 -17.14
CA ASN A 176 -0.63 -7.12 -17.95
C ASN A 176 -0.14 -8.41 -17.27
N LEU A 177 -0.03 -8.42 -15.93
CA LEU A 177 0.33 -9.62 -15.18
C LEU A 177 -0.73 -10.71 -15.31
N LEU A 178 -2.01 -10.35 -15.24
CA LEU A 178 -3.12 -11.30 -15.45
C LEU A 178 -3.10 -11.89 -16.87
N ALA A 179 -2.74 -11.09 -17.87
CA ALA A 179 -2.64 -11.57 -19.27
C ALA A 179 -1.46 -12.54 -19.49
N LEU A 180 -0.45 -12.52 -18.62
CA LEU A 180 0.70 -13.44 -18.68
C LEU A 180 0.40 -14.81 -18.04
N ILE A 181 -0.72 -14.97 -17.36
CA ILE A 181 -1.09 -16.23 -16.73
C ILE A 181 -1.42 -17.25 -17.83
N PRO A 182 -0.75 -18.42 -17.87
CA PRO A 182 -1.05 -19.45 -18.85
C PRO A 182 -2.50 -19.94 -18.71
N GLY A 183 -3.22 -20.09 -19.82
CA GLY A 183 -4.61 -20.54 -19.82
C GLY A 183 -4.87 -21.92 -19.20
N GLY A 184 -3.82 -22.71 -18.98
CA GLY A 184 -3.88 -24.02 -18.29
C GLY A 184 -3.53 -23.95 -16.79
N ALA A 185 -3.26 -22.79 -16.24
CA ALA A 185 -2.96 -22.65 -14.80
C ALA A 185 -4.20 -22.94 -13.96
N THR A 186 -4.11 -23.93 -13.09
CA THR A 186 -5.19 -24.38 -12.20
C THR A 186 -5.00 -23.98 -10.76
N TYR A 187 -3.77 -23.65 -10.36
CA TYR A 187 -3.40 -23.26 -8.99
C TYR A 187 -2.72 -21.91 -8.99
N PHE A 188 -3.07 -21.08 -8.02
CA PHE A 188 -2.48 -19.75 -7.82
C PHE A 188 -2.10 -19.58 -6.36
N THR A 189 -0.88 -19.11 -6.11
CA THR A 189 -0.42 -18.75 -4.77
C THR A 189 -0.30 -17.24 -4.69
N VAL A 190 -1.00 -16.63 -3.73
CA VAL A 190 -0.93 -15.19 -3.45
C VAL A 190 -0.24 -14.99 -2.11
N LEU A 191 0.83 -14.19 -2.11
CA LEU A 191 1.60 -13.86 -0.91
C LEU A 191 1.44 -12.37 -0.61
N ASP A 192 1.03 -12.03 0.63
CA ASP A 192 1.02 -10.66 1.13
C ASP A 192 2.26 -10.41 1.99
N LEU A 193 3.05 -9.41 1.60
CA LEU A 193 4.28 -9.05 2.30
C LEU A 193 4.00 -7.98 3.34
N LYS A 194 4.03 -8.37 4.61
CA LYS A 194 3.84 -7.45 5.73
C LYS A 194 4.96 -6.42 5.78
N ASP A 195 4.56 -5.13 5.87
CA ASP A 195 5.48 -4.00 6.04
C ASP A 195 6.60 -3.94 4.99
N ALA A 196 6.29 -4.33 3.76
CA ALA A 196 7.20 -4.55 2.65
C ALA A 196 8.25 -3.43 2.46
N PHE A 197 7.84 -2.16 2.50
CA PHE A 197 8.77 -1.04 2.32
C PHE A 197 9.82 -0.94 3.43
N PHE A 198 9.50 -1.38 4.64
CA PHE A 198 10.46 -1.34 5.75
C PHE A 198 11.59 -2.38 5.63
N CYS A 199 11.56 -3.27 4.64
CA CYS A 199 12.70 -4.14 4.36
C CYS A 199 13.88 -3.38 3.73
N LEU A 200 13.65 -2.20 3.12
CA LEU A 200 14.66 -1.41 2.43
C LEU A 200 15.24 -0.32 3.32
N ARG A 201 16.57 -0.27 3.42
CA ARG A 201 17.30 0.74 4.20
C ARG A 201 17.40 2.05 3.44
N ILE A 202 17.34 3.17 4.16
CA ILE A 202 17.67 4.50 3.64
C ILE A 202 19.13 4.81 4.01
N ALA A 203 19.89 5.34 3.07
CA ALA A 203 21.25 5.81 3.29
C ALA A 203 21.26 6.91 4.39
N ALA A 204 22.24 6.89 5.25
CA ALA A 204 22.27 7.75 6.46
C ALA A 204 22.09 9.24 6.15
N GLU A 205 22.71 9.70 5.06
CA GLU A 205 22.62 11.08 4.56
C GLU A 205 21.23 11.48 4.07
N SER A 206 20.42 10.51 3.66
CA SER A 206 19.05 10.75 3.14
C SER A 206 17.97 10.63 4.20
N GLN A 207 18.29 10.14 5.40
CA GLN A 207 17.27 9.91 6.43
C GLN A 207 16.68 11.21 6.98
N CYS A 208 17.46 12.27 7.03
CA CYS A 208 17.05 13.56 7.63
C CYS A 208 15.81 14.18 6.95
N ILE A 209 15.57 13.88 5.67
CA ILE A 209 14.43 14.43 4.94
C ILE A 209 13.06 13.91 5.41
N PHE A 210 13.06 12.77 6.08
CA PHE A 210 11.84 12.13 6.61
C PHE A 210 11.60 12.43 8.08
N ALA A 211 12.25 13.44 8.62
CA ALA A 211 12.13 13.79 10.03
C ALA A 211 10.72 14.29 10.37
N PHE A 212 10.27 13.95 11.57
CA PHE A 212 9.03 14.43 12.17
C PHE A 212 9.21 14.65 13.67
N GLN A 213 8.48 15.63 14.20
CA GLN A 213 8.44 15.93 15.63
C GLN A 213 7.35 15.09 16.30
N TRP A 214 7.66 14.55 17.47
CA TRP A 214 6.73 13.81 18.28
C TRP A 214 6.80 14.22 19.75
N GLU A 215 5.63 14.47 20.33
CA GLU A 215 5.45 14.66 21.76
C GLU A 215 5.05 13.33 22.39
N ASN A 216 5.88 12.80 23.28
CA ASN A 216 5.61 11.55 23.98
C ASN A 216 4.33 11.64 24.81
N ALA A 217 3.40 10.69 24.59
CA ALA A 217 2.08 10.70 25.21
C ALA A 217 2.07 10.59 26.74
N VAL A 218 3.17 10.08 27.34
CA VAL A 218 3.32 9.84 28.77
C VAL A 218 4.12 10.93 29.44
N THR A 219 5.30 11.26 28.87
CA THR A 219 6.26 12.20 29.49
C THR A 219 6.06 13.64 29.05
N GLY A 220 5.29 13.89 27.99
CA GLY A 220 5.15 15.21 27.38
C GLY A 220 6.42 15.72 26.69
N SER A 221 7.50 14.94 26.67
CA SER A 221 8.75 15.35 26.04
C SER A 221 8.63 15.37 24.52
N GLU A 222 9.04 16.47 23.91
CA GLU A 222 9.10 16.61 22.46
C GLU A 222 10.47 16.19 21.94
N ARG A 223 10.48 15.34 20.92
CA ARG A 223 11.70 14.90 20.24
C ARG A 223 11.45 14.77 18.75
N GLN A 224 12.51 14.94 17.99
CA GLN A 224 12.49 14.69 16.55
C GLN A 224 13.01 13.28 16.25
N MET A 225 12.33 12.59 15.35
CA MET A 225 12.68 11.24 14.90
C MET A 225 12.69 11.18 13.37
N THR A 226 13.38 10.19 12.83
CA THR A 226 13.40 9.91 11.39
C THR A 226 13.42 8.42 11.10
N TRP A 227 13.02 8.07 9.87
CA TRP A 227 13.02 6.69 9.38
C TRP A 227 14.42 6.28 8.92
N THR A 228 14.81 5.08 9.27
CA THR A 228 16.00 4.40 8.75
C THR A 228 15.67 3.47 7.58
N ARG A 229 14.37 3.22 7.37
CA ARG A 229 13.78 2.37 6.34
C ARG A 229 12.80 3.17 5.49
N LEU A 230 12.51 2.71 4.28
CA LEU A 230 11.57 3.42 3.38
C LEU A 230 10.19 3.55 4.02
N PRO A 231 9.69 4.78 4.24
CA PRO A 231 8.40 4.99 4.86
C PRO A 231 7.24 4.76 3.89
N LYS A 232 6.11 4.41 4.44
CA LYS A 232 4.83 4.41 3.73
C LYS A 232 4.45 5.85 3.36
N GLY A 233 3.90 6.06 2.17
CA GLY A 233 3.53 7.39 1.67
C GLY A 233 4.65 8.13 0.92
N PHE A 234 5.89 7.62 0.90
CA PHE A 234 6.93 8.15 0.04
C PHE A 234 6.70 7.70 -1.42
N LYS A 235 6.66 8.67 -2.34
CA LYS A 235 6.23 8.42 -3.74
C LYS A 235 7.06 7.37 -4.49
N ASN A 236 8.35 7.27 -4.19
CA ASN A 236 9.25 6.34 -4.86
C ASN A 236 9.31 4.96 -4.17
N SER A 237 8.71 4.78 -2.98
CA SER A 237 8.77 3.49 -2.24
C SER A 237 8.25 2.30 -3.05
N PRO A 238 7.13 2.38 -3.78
CA PRO A 238 6.65 1.24 -4.58
C PRO A 238 7.63 0.85 -5.69
N THR A 239 8.20 1.83 -6.40
CA THR A 239 9.16 1.57 -7.49
C THR A 239 10.46 0.94 -6.97
N LEU A 240 11.00 1.51 -5.89
CA LEU A 240 12.22 1.01 -5.26
C LEU A 240 12.04 -0.41 -4.71
N PHE A 241 10.88 -0.66 -4.09
CA PHE A 241 10.55 -1.99 -3.60
C PHE A 241 10.36 -2.99 -4.74
N GLY A 242 9.63 -2.61 -5.79
CA GLY A 242 9.43 -3.47 -6.96
C GLY A 242 10.74 -3.86 -7.64
N SER A 243 11.68 -2.92 -7.76
CA SER A 243 13.02 -3.19 -8.31
C SER A 243 13.82 -4.15 -7.42
N ALA A 244 13.78 -3.95 -6.10
CA ALA A 244 14.46 -4.81 -5.14
C ALA A 244 13.89 -6.23 -5.15
N LEU A 245 12.56 -6.35 -5.13
CA LEU A 245 11.87 -7.64 -5.19
C LEU A 245 12.15 -8.39 -6.49
N SER A 246 12.17 -7.67 -7.62
CA SER A 246 12.51 -8.28 -8.92
C SER A 246 13.94 -8.80 -8.94
N GLN A 247 14.87 -8.11 -8.31
CA GLN A 247 16.25 -8.57 -8.20
C GLN A 247 16.36 -9.83 -7.33
N ASP A 248 15.70 -9.86 -6.17
CA ASP A 248 15.71 -11.03 -5.26
C ASP A 248 15.02 -12.27 -5.87
N LEU A 249 14.10 -12.09 -6.83
CA LEU A 249 13.39 -13.20 -7.48
C LEU A 249 14.10 -13.71 -8.74
N LEU A 250 15.10 -12.99 -9.25
CA LEU A 250 15.89 -13.41 -10.43
C LEU A 250 17.13 -14.24 -10.06
N ASP A 251 17.53 -14.22 -8.79
CA ASP A 251 18.62 -15.03 -8.21
C ASP A 251 18.05 -16.38 -7.70
#